data_c750dca55257abaf1f99c64d54b0921e
#
_entry.id   c750dca55257abaf1f99c64d54b0921e
#
_cell.length_a   1.000
_cell.length_b   1.000
_cell.length_c   1.000
_cell.angle_alpha   90.00
_cell.angle_beta   90.00
_cell.angle_gamma   90.00
#
_symmetry.space_group_name_H-M   'P 1'
#
loop_
_entity.id
_entity.type
_entity.pdbx_description
1 polymer ?
#
loop_
_entity_poly.entity_id
_entity_poly.type
_entity_poly.pdbx_seq_one_letter_code
_entity_poly.pdbx_strand_id
1 'polypeptide(L)'
;GALAEKPNVYHIILDEYTDNEILMKKFNYDNEKFLKFLNKNGFYIPNKSFSTWEHTVDELGSILNMEYQQIKTGAAIKPHPLKDTRKAIFSFNYELVNDNKVMSIFSDQNYSIIEINSMSRWKNFSYVDTKLCYGGLLNINSEFLDHVLAKSIIRYFLEIHHNDTRRDVVRCAFNELNEIASQSSGPKYVFAHIIAPHPPFLFGPNGENV
;
A
#
# COMPACT_ATOMS: atom_id res chain seq x y z
N GLY A 1 -32.64 19.27 3.84
CA GLY A 1 -31.68 19.62 2.80
C GLY A 1 -31.34 18.39 2.02
N ALA A 2 -31.33 18.45 0.69
CA ALA A 2 -30.83 17.35 -0.14
C ALA A 2 -29.41 16.98 0.34
N LEU A 3 -29.19 15.71 0.65
CA LEU A 3 -27.87 15.21 0.94
C LEU A 3 -26.99 15.52 -0.28
N ALA A 4 -25.94 16.29 -0.09
CA ALA A 4 -24.95 16.52 -1.13
C ALA A 4 -24.53 15.17 -1.70
N GLU A 5 -24.38 15.09 -3.01
CA GLU A 5 -23.89 13.89 -3.69
C GLU A 5 -22.56 13.46 -3.04
N LYS A 6 -22.50 12.22 -2.57
CA LYS A 6 -21.29 11.71 -1.90
C LYS A 6 -20.19 11.52 -2.95
N PRO A 7 -19.03 12.18 -2.83
CA PRO A 7 -17.96 12.04 -3.80
C PRO A 7 -17.29 10.67 -3.70
N ASN A 8 -16.72 10.19 -4.78
CA ASN A 8 -15.77 9.09 -4.72
C ASN A 8 -14.49 9.55 -4.00
N VAL A 9 -13.93 8.68 -3.16
CA VAL A 9 -12.70 8.95 -2.41
C VAL A 9 -11.63 7.94 -2.80
N TYR A 10 -10.49 8.43 -3.26
CA TYR A 10 -9.34 7.62 -3.66
C TYR A 10 -8.20 7.88 -2.69
N HIS A 11 -7.80 6.84 -1.95
CA HIS A 11 -6.64 6.85 -1.07
C HIS A 11 -5.54 6.03 -1.73
N ILE A 12 -4.66 6.70 -2.48
CA ILE A 12 -3.61 6.08 -3.27
C ILE A 12 -2.26 6.31 -2.59
N ILE A 13 -1.56 5.22 -2.32
CA ILE A 13 -0.23 5.23 -1.72
C ILE A 13 0.75 4.59 -2.69
N LEU A 14 1.79 5.35 -3.06
CA LEU A 14 2.94 4.86 -3.79
C LEU A 14 4.04 4.59 -2.78
N ASP A 15 4.38 3.32 -2.56
CA ASP A 15 5.30 2.91 -1.50
C ASP A 15 6.72 3.40 -1.77
N GLU A 16 7.33 4.06 -0.77
CA GLU A 16 8.64 4.73 -0.86
C GLU A 16 8.73 5.90 -1.88
N TYR A 17 7.61 6.42 -2.40
CA TYR A 17 7.62 7.63 -3.18
C TYR A 17 7.90 8.84 -2.27
N THR A 18 9.01 9.53 -2.54
CA THR A 18 9.49 10.61 -1.69
C THR A 18 9.29 12.00 -2.31
N ASP A 19 9.53 13.06 -1.53
CA ASP A 19 9.41 14.42 -2.01
C ASP A 19 10.48 14.81 -3.08
N ASN A 20 10.22 15.91 -3.78
CA ASN A 20 11.09 16.35 -4.88
C ASN A 20 12.51 16.72 -4.43
N GLU A 21 12.68 17.22 -3.21
CA GLU A 21 14.01 17.56 -2.67
C GLU A 21 14.87 16.31 -2.51
N ILE A 22 14.30 15.23 -1.98
CA ILE A 22 14.99 13.94 -1.82
C ILE A 22 15.23 13.29 -3.19
N LEU A 23 14.25 13.34 -4.10
CA LEU A 23 14.40 12.83 -5.47
C LEU A 23 15.57 13.51 -6.18
N MET A 24 15.69 14.81 -6.08
CA MET A 24 16.82 15.56 -6.67
C MET A 24 18.15 15.20 -5.99
N LYS A 25 18.21 15.23 -4.66
CA LYS A 25 19.46 15.03 -3.93
C LYS A 25 20.03 13.62 -4.02
N LYS A 26 19.16 12.62 -3.92
CA LYS A 26 19.58 11.20 -3.86
C LYS A 26 19.60 10.50 -5.21
N PHE A 27 18.69 10.87 -6.11
CA PHE A 27 18.49 10.17 -7.37
C PHE A 27 18.76 11.04 -8.60
N ASN A 28 19.09 12.32 -8.42
CA ASN A 28 19.26 13.30 -9.49
C ASN A 28 18.05 13.35 -10.45
N TYR A 29 16.83 13.19 -9.87
CA TYR A 29 15.58 13.14 -10.61
C TYR A 29 14.72 14.36 -10.28
N ASP A 30 14.40 15.16 -11.32
CA ASP A 30 13.50 16.31 -11.20
C ASP A 30 12.06 15.89 -11.48
N ASN A 31 11.23 15.92 -10.44
CA ASN A 31 9.82 15.59 -10.52
C ASN A 31 8.90 16.81 -10.76
N GLU A 32 9.46 17.98 -11.02
CA GLU A 32 8.69 19.22 -11.10
C GLU A 32 7.59 19.18 -12.17
N LYS A 33 7.83 18.47 -13.28
CA LYS A 33 6.84 18.29 -14.34
C LYS A 33 5.56 17.61 -13.84
N PHE A 34 5.71 16.55 -13.03
CA PHE A 34 4.57 15.83 -12.45
C PHE A 34 3.86 16.68 -11.40
N LEU A 35 4.59 17.36 -10.54
CA LEU A 35 4.02 18.26 -9.53
C LEU A 35 3.22 19.42 -10.17
N LYS A 36 3.73 20.02 -11.23
CA LYS A 36 3.01 21.03 -12.01
C LYS A 36 1.73 20.46 -12.64
N PHE A 37 1.78 19.24 -13.15
CA PHE A 37 0.60 18.55 -13.68
C PHE A 37 -0.46 18.33 -12.58
N LEU A 38 -0.08 17.85 -11.42
CA LEU A 38 -1.00 17.66 -10.29
C LEU A 38 -1.64 18.99 -9.86
N ASN A 39 -0.82 20.03 -9.68
CA ASN A 39 -1.31 21.36 -9.28
C ASN A 39 -2.31 21.93 -10.30
N LYS A 40 -2.01 21.81 -11.61
CA LYS A 40 -2.90 22.25 -12.69
C LYS A 40 -4.25 21.51 -12.66
N ASN A 41 -4.28 20.28 -12.15
CA ASN A 41 -5.50 19.47 -12.02
C ASN A 41 -6.17 19.60 -10.64
N GLY A 42 -5.82 20.62 -9.86
CA GLY A 42 -6.48 20.96 -8.61
C GLY A 42 -5.98 20.19 -7.38
N PHE A 43 -4.89 19.46 -7.48
CA PHE A 43 -4.29 18.81 -6.32
C PHE A 43 -3.56 19.83 -5.45
N TYR A 44 -3.76 19.74 -4.15
CA TYR A 44 -2.94 20.44 -3.18
C TYR A 44 -1.64 19.66 -2.94
N ILE A 45 -0.51 20.35 -3.10
CA ILE A 45 0.81 19.76 -2.88
C ILE A 45 1.41 20.44 -1.64
N PRO A 46 1.62 19.72 -0.53
CA PRO A 46 2.25 20.28 0.65
C PRO A 46 3.73 20.58 0.38
N ASN A 47 4.23 21.68 0.95
CA ASN A 47 5.64 22.06 0.81
C ASN A 47 6.59 21.03 1.42
N LYS A 48 6.17 20.35 2.48
CA LYS A 48 6.89 19.25 3.15
C LYS A 48 5.90 18.21 3.65
N SER A 49 6.27 16.95 3.51
CA SER A 49 5.53 15.81 4.01
C SER A 49 6.50 14.83 4.65
N PHE A 50 6.16 14.32 5.82
CA PHE A 50 6.99 13.37 6.57
C PHE A 50 6.13 12.21 7.00
N SER A 51 6.64 10.99 6.88
CA SER A 51 6.06 9.84 7.58
C SER A 51 6.43 9.91 9.05
N THR A 52 5.53 9.43 9.90
CA THR A 52 5.76 9.34 11.35
C THR A 52 6.58 8.09 11.70
N TRP A 53 6.41 7.03 10.90
CA TRP A 53 6.98 5.72 11.14
C TRP A 53 7.86 5.24 9.98
N GLU A 54 8.86 4.42 10.29
CA GLU A 54 9.76 3.82 9.28
C GLU A 54 9.11 2.67 8.52
N HIS A 55 8.12 2.00 9.13
CA HIS A 55 7.48 0.83 8.51
C HIS A 55 6.08 1.17 8.04
N THR A 56 5.76 0.74 6.83
CA THR A 56 4.47 0.97 6.16
C THR A 56 3.29 0.50 7.01
N VAL A 57 3.39 -0.62 7.70
CA VAL A 57 2.32 -1.15 8.55
C VAL A 57 2.02 -0.23 9.74
N ASP A 58 3.03 0.41 10.32
CA ASP A 58 2.88 1.31 11.46
C ASP A 58 2.25 2.63 11.01
N GLU A 59 2.69 3.15 9.87
CA GLU A 59 2.15 4.36 9.26
C GLU A 59 0.69 4.15 8.85
N LEU A 60 0.37 3.04 8.17
CA LEU A 60 -1.00 2.70 7.78
C LEU A 60 -1.89 2.47 9.00
N GLY A 61 -1.39 1.81 10.04
CA GLY A 61 -2.10 1.66 11.31
C GLY A 61 -2.52 3.00 11.90
N SER A 62 -1.67 4.02 11.79
CA SER A 62 -1.96 5.38 12.26
C SER A 62 -2.92 6.13 11.34
N ILE A 63 -2.65 6.16 10.04
CA ILE A 63 -3.46 6.87 9.04
C ILE A 63 -4.89 6.31 8.99
N LEU A 64 -5.04 4.99 8.86
CA LEU A 64 -6.33 4.33 8.70
C LEU A 64 -7.15 4.32 9.99
N ASN A 65 -6.54 4.59 11.15
CA ASN A 65 -7.26 4.78 12.41
C ASN A 65 -7.38 6.24 12.84
N MET A 66 -6.83 7.19 12.05
CA MET A 66 -6.86 8.63 12.35
C MET A 66 -6.29 8.94 13.74
N GLU A 67 -5.26 8.22 14.13
CA GLU A 67 -4.68 8.30 15.47
C GLU A 67 -3.18 8.03 15.42
N TYR A 68 -2.37 8.90 16.04
CA TYR A 68 -0.98 8.56 16.25
C TYR A 68 -0.88 7.34 17.15
N GLN A 69 -0.45 6.22 16.60
CA GLN A 69 -0.21 5.03 17.39
C GLN A 69 0.88 5.35 18.40
N GLN A 70 0.51 5.50 19.66
CA GLN A 70 1.53 5.44 20.70
C GLN A 70 2.17 4.07 20.58
N ILE A 71 3.48 4.04 20.31
CA ILE A 71 4.24 2.80 20.45
C ILE A 71 3.89 2.31 21.85
N LYS A 72 3.08 1.28 21.93
CA LYS A 72 2.93 0.56 23.18
C LYS A 72 4.28 -0.08 23.41
N THR A 73 5.20 0.73 23.92
CA THR A 73 6.49 0.28 24.42
C THR A 73 6.19 -0.93 25.27
N GLY A 74 6.98 -1.98 25.19
CA GLY A 74 6.74 -3.32 25.75
C GLY A 74 6.14 -3.45 27.16
N ALA A 75 5.80 -2.35 27.82
CA ALA A 75 5.04 -2.29 29.07
C ALA A 75 3.53 -2.58 28.92
N ALA A 76 2.96 -2.39 27.72
CA ALA A 76 1.53 -2.65 27.49
C ALA A 76 1.30 -4.03 26.82
N ILE A 77 2.31 -4.62 26.21
CA ILE A 77 2.30 -6.00 25.73
C ILE A 77 2.90 -6.82 26.85
N LYS A 78 2.07 -7.60 27.61
CA LYS A 78 2.60 -8.52 28.62
C LYS A 78 3.66 -9.38 27.94
N PRO A 79 4.93 -9.32 28.36
CA PRO A 79 5.99 -10.06 27.71
C PRO A 79 5.70 -11.56 27.87
N HIS A 80 5.41 -12.22 26.75
CA HIS A 80 5.42 -13.69 26.73
C HIS A 80 6.89 -14.09 26.68
N PRO A 81 7.42 -14.85 27.66
CA PRO A 81 8.85 -15.12 27.81
C PRO A 81 9.52 -15.86 26.64
N LEU A 82 8.75 -16.26 25.62
CA LEU A 82 9.23 -17.04 24.48
C LEU A 82 8.79 -16.45 23.11
N LYS A 83 8.15 -15.28 23.05
CA LYS A 83 7.78 -14.66 21.79
C LYS A 83 8.57 -13.39 21.59
N ASP A 84 9.22 -13.31 20.44
CA ASP A 84 9.87 -12.13 19.92
C ASP A 84 8.90 -10.93 19.99
N THR A 85 9.19 -9.97 20.84
CA THR A 85 8.38 -8.77 21.07
C THR A 85 8.09 -8.03 19.75
N ARG A 86 9.03 -8.11 18.81
CA ARG A 86 8.92 -7.53 17.48
C ARG A 86 7.80 -8.20 16.66
N LYS A 87 7.70 -9.56 16.68
CA LYS A 87 6.61 -10.29 16.02
C LYS A 87 5.24 -9.94 16.60
N ALA A 88 5.15 -9.74 17.92
CA ALA A 88 3.89 -9.36 18.57
C ALA A 88 3.44 -7.95 18.21
N ILE A 89 4.36 -7.00 18.09
CA ILE A 89 4.08 -5.61 17.66
C ILE A 89 3.61 -5.62 16.21
N PHE A 90 4.31 -6.30 15.30
CA PHE A 90 3.89 -6.42 13.91
C PHE A 90 2.52 -7.06 13.76
N SER A 91 2.23 -8.13 14.49
CA SER A 91 0.90 -8.78 14.47
C SER A 91 -0.22 -7.81 14.86
N PHE A 92 0.00 -7.03 15.93
CA PHE A 92 -0.97 -6.04 16.39
C PHE A 92 -1.20 -4.93 15.34
N ASN A 93 -0.14 -4.44 14.71
CA ASN A 93 -0.25 -3.39 13.70
C ASN A 93 -0.95 -3.88 12.43
N TYR A 94 -0.77 -5.16 12.04
CA TYR A 94 -1.56 -5.76 10.97
C TYR A 94 -3.05 -5.85 11.30
N GLU A 95 -3.42 -6.13 12.55
CA GLU A 95 -4.82 -6.13 12.99
C GLU A 95 -5.42 -4.72 12.90
N LEU A 96 -4.67 -3.68 13.30
CA LEU A 96 -5.09 -2.29 13.17
C LEU A 96 -5.31 -1.84 11.72
N VAL A 97 -4.51 -2.36 10.78
CA VAL A 97 -4.70 -2.09 9.36
C VAL A 97 -5.91 -2.84 8.82
N ASN A 98 -6.07 -4.11 9.19
CA ASN A 98 -7.15 -4.95 8.67
C ASN A 98 -8.54 -4.56 9.20
N ASP A 99 -8.63 -4.12 10.45
CA ASP A 99 -9.88 -3.66 11.08
C ASP A 99 -9.73 -2.19 11.49
N ASN A 100 -9.93 -1.29 10.53
CA ASN A 100 -9.61 0.11 10.69
C ASN A 100 -10.82 1.04 10.66
N LYS A 101 -10.70 2.18 11.35
CA LYS A 101 -11.77 3.16 11.50
C LYS A 101 -12.19 3.82 10.19
N VAL A 102 -11.25 4.11 9.30
CA VAL A 102 -11.54 4.79 8.03
C VAL A 102 -12.48 3.96 7.18
N MET A 103 -12.15 2.67 6.96
CA MET A 103 -13.02 1.80 6.17
C MET A 103 -14.36 1.53 6.86
N SER A 104 -14.38 1.39 8.20
CA SER A 104 -15.62 1.28 8.97
C SER A 104 -16.54 2.49 8.74
N ILE A 105 -16.01 3.71 8.85
CA ILE A 105 -16.77 4.96 8.63
C ILE A 105 -17.35 5.01 7.21
N PHE A 106 -16.56 4.68 6.18
CA PHE A 106 -17.06 4.67 4.80
C PHE A 106 -18.11 3.59 4.58
N SER A 107 -17.94 2.39 5.17
CA SER A 107 -18.93 1.32 5.14
C SER A 107 -20.25 1.76 5.78
N ASP A 108 -20.22 2.36 6.97
CA ASP A 108 -21.39 2.90 7.66
C ASP A 108 -22.12 3.99 6.87
N GLN A 109 -21.39 4.66 5.98
CA GLN A 109 -21.94 5.65 5.07
C GLN A 109 -22.41 5.08 3.72
N ASN A 110 -22.48 3.76 3.58
CA ASN A 110 -22.86 3.05 2.35
C ASN A 110 -21.95 3.37 1.14
N TYR A 111 -20.66 3.52 1.37
CA TYR A 111 -19.67 3.49 0.29
C TYR A 111 -19.35 2.05 -0.08
N SER A 112 -19.17 1.79 -1.36
CA SER A 112 -18.52 0.55 -1.81
C SER A 112 -17.01 0.66 -1.57
N ILE A 113 -16.44 -0.29 -0.83
CA ILE A 113 -15.03 -0.27 -0.46
C ILE A 113 -14.24 -1.20 -1.35
N ILE A 114 -13.33 -0.62 -2.12
CA ILE A 114 -12.51 -1.33 -3.10
C ILE A 114 -11.05 -1.29 -2.66
N GLU A 115 -10.44 -2.45 -2.50
CA GLU A 115 -9.01 -2.59 -2.26
C GLU A 115 -8.28 -2.98 -3.54
N ILE A 116 -7.27 -2.19 -3.89
CA ILE A 116 -6.30 -2.51 -4.94
C ILE A 116 -4.97 -2.80 -4.25
N ASN A 117 -4.59 -4.08 -4.24
CA ASN A 117 -3.42 -4.54 -3.51
C ASN A 117 -2.28 -4.90 -4.46
N SER A 118 -1.13 -4.27 -4.25
CA SER A 118 0.10 -4.62 -4.93
C SER A 118 1.05 -5.41 -4.03
N MET A 119 0.70 -6.65 -3.69
CA MET A 119 1.54 -7.60 -2.95
C MET A 119 1.81 -7.26 -1.47
N SER A 120 0.97 -6.47 -0.84
CA SER A 120 1.05 -6.21 0.59
C SER A 120 0.67 -7.45 1.43
N ARG A 121 1.20 -7.52 2.65
CA ARG A 121 0.97 -8.65 3.56
C ARG A 121 -0.36 -8.60 4.30
N TRP A 122 -1.05 -7.45 4.31
CA TRP A 122 -2.40 -7.33 4.84
C TRP A 122 -3.37 -7.93 3.83
N LYS A 123 -4.03 -9.01 4.21
CA LYS A 123 -4.86 -9.79 3.30
C LYS A 123 -6.34 -9.79 3.65
N ASN A 124 -6.70 -9.28 4.82
CA ASN A 124 -8.02 -9.52 5.39
C ASN A 124 -8.66 -8.26 5.97
N PHE A 125 -8.76 -7.19 5.17
CA PHE A 125 -9.56 -6.04 5.56
C PHE A 125 -11.01 -6.44 5.86
N SER A 126 -11.53 -6.00 7.01
CA SER A 126 -12.86 -6.39 7.52
C SER A 126 -14.01 -5.82 6.69
N TYR A 127 -13.80 -4.69 6.02
CA TYR A 127 -14.86 -3.91 5.37
C TYR A 127 -14.79 -3.88 3.84
N VAL A 128 -13.89 -4.60 3.23
CA VAL A 128 -13.67 -4.56 1.78
C VAL A 128 -14.69 -5.40 1.03
N ASP A 129 -15.45 -4.77 0.12
CA ASP A 129 -16.42 -5.43 -0.76
C ASP A 129 -15.75 -6.08 -1.97
N THR A 130 -14.74 -5.40 -2.54
CA THR A 130 -14.06 -5.84 -3.77
C THR A 130 -12.55 -5.79 -3.60
N LYS A 131 -11.87 -6.86 -3.99
CA LYS A 131 -10.41 -6.98 -3.95
C LYS A 131 -9.87 -7.17 -5.36
N LEU A 132 -8.94 -6.30 -5.77
CA LEU A 132 -8.37 -6.29 -7.11
C LEU A 132 -6.84 -6.42 -7.08
N CYS A 133 -6.27 -6.92 -8.16
CA CYS A 133 -4.82 -7.03 -8.37
C CYS A 133 -4.08 -7.92 -7.35
N TYR A 134 -4.75 -8.94 -6.84
CA TYR A 134 -4.11 -9.96 -5.99
C TYR A 134 -3.28 -10.90 -6.89
N GLY A 135 -1.98 -10.60 -7.02
CA GLY A 135 -1.05 -11.45 -7.75
C GLY A 135 -0.39 -12.50 -6.87
N GLY A 136 -0.26 -13.70 -7.39
CA GLY A 136 0.53 -14.75 -6.78
C GLY A 136 0.03 -16.15 -7.12
N LEU A 137 0.56 -16.74 -8.19
CA LEU A 137 0.30 -18.16 -8.53
C LEU A 137 0.89 -19.14 -7.50
N LEU A 138 1.84 -18.70 -6.68
CA LEU A 138 2.48 -19.50 -5.65
C LEU A 138 2.40 -18.80 -4.29
N ASN A 139 1.26 -18.93 -3.64
CA ASN A 139 1.13 -18.59 -2.22
C ASN A 139 1.77 -19.73 -1.41
N ILE A 140 3.08 -19.94 -1.56
CA ILE A 140 3.84 -20.93 -0.79
C ILE A 140 4.08 -20.33 0.60
N ASN A 141 3.11 -20.49 1.49
CA ASN A 141 3.19 -20.09 2.89
C ASN A 141 4.04 -21.11 3.71
N SER A 142 5.20 -21.48 3.22
CA SER A 142 6.09 -22.39 3.94
C SER A 142 7.47 -21.75 4.09
N GLU A 143 7.78 -21.27 5.30
CA GLU A 143 9.13 -20.76 5.65
C GLU A 143 10.22 -21.78 5.30
N PHE A 144 9.92 -23.07 5.39
CA PHE A 144 10.83 -24.14 5.04
C PHE A 144 11.13 -24.19 3.53
N LEU A 145 10.10 -24.09 2.68
CA LEU A 145 10.27 -24.04 1.23
C LEU A 145 11.00 -22.77 0.79
N ASP A 146 10.73 -21.64 1.40
CA ASP A 146 11.45 -20.38 1.14
C ASP A 146 12.94 -20.53 1.46
N HIS A 147 13.31 -21.19 2.57
CA HIS A 147 14.71 -21.44 2.92
C HIS A 147 15.40 -22.44 1.99
N VAL A 148 14.72 -23.50 1.55
CA VAL A 148 15.27 -24.49 0.61
C VAL A 148 15.44 -23.90 -0.78
N LEU A 149 14.46 -23.16 -1.27
CA LEU A 149 14.47 -22.51 -2.57
C LEU A 149 15.49 -21.37 -2.63
N ALA A 150 15.65 -20.59 -1.55
CA ALA A 150 16.62 -19.50 -1.47
C ALA A 150 18.08 -19.93 -1.62
N LYS A 151 18.40 -21.20 -1.42
CA LYS A 151 19.77 -21.76 -1.55
C LYS A 151 19.97 -22.59 -2.83
N SER A 152 18.99 -22.66 -3.72
CA SER A 152 19.05 -23.46 -4.94
C SER A 152 19.18 -22.59 -6.19
N ILE A 153 19.65 -23.18 -7.31
CA ILE A 153 19.69 -22.53 -8.62
C ILE A 153 18.30 -22.11 -9.11
N ILE A 154 17.25 -22.72 -8.56
CA ILE A 154 15.84 -22.40 -8.82
C ILE A 154 15.51 -20.99 -8.36
N ARG A 155 16.24 -20.44 -7.37
CA ARG A 155 16.09 -19.06 -6.90
C ARG A 155 16.14 -18.05 -8.04
N TYR A 156 17.08 -18.18 -8.96
CA TYR A 156 17.23 -17.25 -10.08
C TYR A 156 15.96 -17.22 -10.97
N PHE A 157 15.39 -18.38 -11.28
CA PHE A 157 14.14 -18.46 -12.06
C PHE A 157 12.95 -17.95 -11.27
N LEU A 158 12.92 -18.20 -9.97
CA LEU A 158 11.85 -17.69 -9.10
C LEU A 158 11.91 -16.17 -8.94
N GLU A 159 13.11 -15.57 -8.86
CA GLU A 159 13.26 -14.10 -8.79
C GLU A 159 12.80 -13.42 -10.08
N ILE A 160 13.13 -13.96 -11.25
CA ILE A 160 12.62 -13.45 -12.53
C ILE A 160 11.10 -13.50 -12.55
N HIS A 161 10.53 -14.66 -12.25
CA HIS A 161 9.07 -14.82 -12.23
C HIS A 161 8.38 -13.95 -11.18
N HIS A 162 9.00 -13.78 -10.02
CA HIS A 162 8.49 -12.90 -8.97
C HIS A 162 8.49 -11.42 -9.41
N ASN A 163 9.54 -10.96 -10.08
CA ASN A 163 9.60 -9.59 -10.60
C ASN A 163 8.56 -9.36 -11.71
N ASP A 164 8.34 -10.33 -12.60
CA ASP A 164 7.27 -10.24 -13.60
C ASP A 164 5.90 -10.14 -12.95
N THR A 165 5.62 -10.98 -11.97
CA THR A 165 4.37 -10.91 -11.19
C THR A 165 4.20 -9.55 -10.50
N ARG A 166 5.27 -8.98 -9.93
CA ARG A 166 5.22 -7.65 -9.30
C ARG A 166 4.92 -6.54 -10.32
N ARG A 167 5.53 -6.59 -11.52
CA ARG A 167 5.24 -5.65 -12.60
C ARG A 167 3.79 -5.73 -13.03
N ASP A 168 3.27 -6.94 -13.21
CA ASP A 168 1.88 -7.17 -13.63
C ASP A 168 0.88 -6.65 -12.59
N VAL A 169 1.18 -6.84 -11.30
CA VAL A 169 0.34 -6.31 -10.21
C VAL A 169 0.36 -4.79 -10.18
N VAL A 170 1.52 -4.14 -10.38
CA VAL A 170 1.62 -2.68 -10.46
C VAL A 170 0.84 -2.14 -11.66
N ARG A 171 0.98 -2.76 -12.84
CA ARG A 171 0.21 -2.38 -14.04
C ARG A 171 -1.29 -2.58 -13.85
N CYS A 172 -1.67 -3.71 -13.24
CA CYS A 172 -3.05 -3.98 -12.87
C CYS A 172 -3.61 -2.85 -11.99
N ALA A 173 -2.86 -2.42 -10.96
CA ALA A 173 -3.32 -1.37 -10.05
C ALA A 173 -3.62 -0.04 -10.76
N PHE A 174 -2.77 0.40 -11.69
CA PHE A 174 -3.02 1.60 -12.47
C PHE A 174 -4.19 1.43 -13.46
N ASN A 175 -4.33 0.26 -14.09
CA ASN A 175 -5.44 -0.02 -14.99
C ASN A 175 -6.78 -0.01 -14.23
N GLU A 176 -6.85 -0.70 -13.09
CA GLU A 176 -8.06 -0.75 -12.26
C GLU A 176 -8.44 0.63 -11.70
N LEU A 177 -7.47 1.46 -11.31
CA LEU A 177 -7.76 2.84 -10.90
C LEU A 177 -8.43 3.64 -12.03
N ASN A 178 -7.97 3.47 -13.28
CA ASN A 178 -8.57 4.12 -14.44
C ASN A 178 -9.98 3.57 -14.75
N GLU A 179 -10.16 2.25 -14.70
CA GLU A 179 -11.47 1.61 -14.93
C GLU A 179 -12.49 2.03 -13.86
N ILE A 180 -12.12 2.01 -12.58
CA ILE A 180 -12.99 2.43 -11.48
C ILE A 180 -13.39 3.89 -11.61
N ALA A 181 -12.47 4.77 -12.05
CA ALA A 181 -12.76 6.19 -12.23
C ALA A 181 -13.78 6.45 -13.32
N SER A 182 -13.85 5.59 -14.34
CA SER A 182 -14.82 5.69 -15.44
C SER A 182 -16.23 5.20 -15.09
N GLN A 183 -16.39 4.44 -13.99
CA GLN A 183 -17.68 3.84 -13.60
C GLN A 183 -18.54 4.83 -12.80
N SER A 184 -19.80 4.99 -13.19
CA SER A 184 -20.76 5.90 -12.55
C SER A 184 -21.53 5.30 -11.36
N SER A 185 -21.23 4.09 -10.91
CA SER A 185 -21.98 3.38 -9.87
C SER A 185 -21.60 3.86 -8.45
N GLY A 186 -22.51 4.51 -7.75
CA GLY A 186 -22.49 4.80 -6.30
C GLY A 186 -21.21 5.46 -5.74
N PRO A 187 -21.22 5.89 -4.50
CA PRO A 187 -20.02 6.41 -3.84
C PRO A 187 -19.04 5.28 -3.53
N LYS A 188 -17.77 5.48 -3.83
CA LYS A 188 -16.69 4.50 -3.65
C LYS A 188 -15.59 5.06 -2.75
N TYR A 189 -15.09 4.24 -1.84
CA TYR A 189 -13.80 4.43 -1.19
C TYR A 189 -12.80 3.44 -1.78
N VAL A 190 -11.83 3.94 -2.52
CA VAL A 190 -10.81 3.14 -3.19
C VAL A 190 -9.51 3.26 -2.41
N PHE A 191 -9.06 2.19 -1.79
CA PHE A 191 -7.77 2.10 -1.14
C PHE A 191 -6.79 1.36 -2.04
N ALA A 192 -5.79 2.07 -2.56
CA ALA A 192 -4.77 1.52 -3.43
C ALA A 192 -3.39 1.68 -2.81
N HIS A 193 -2.77 0.57 -2.41
CA HIS A 193 -1.38 0.54 -1.97
C HIS A 193 -0.52 -0.10 -3.06
N ILE A 194 0.27 0.71 -3.76
CA ILE A 194 1.08 0.30 -4.92
C ILE A 194 2.55 0.23 -4.51
N ILE A 195 3.15 -0.96 -4.60
CA ILE A 195 4.54 -1.24 -4.19
C ILE A 195 5.59 -0.70 -5.18
N ALA A 196 5.33 0.46 -5.75
CA ALA A 196 6.26 1.18 -6.62
C ALA A 196 6.30 2.64 -6.16
N PRO A 197 7.50 3.24 -6.08
CA PRO A 197 8.83 2.79 -6.53
C PRO A 197 9.67 2.02 -5.50
N HIS A 198 9.10 1.32 -4.54
CA HIS A 198 9.85 0.51 -3.56
C HIS A 198 10.81 -0.49 -4.25
N PRO A 199 12.07 -0.62 -3.81
CA PRO A 199 13.03 -1.60 -4.35
C PRO A 199 12.55 -3.07 -4.24
N PRO A 200 13.02 -3.97 -5.14
CA PRO A 200 13.83 -3.65 -6.30
C PRO A 200 13.05 -2.83 -7.33
N PHE A 201 13.72 -1.89 -8.00
CA PHE A 201 13.09 -1.10 -9.04
C PHE A 201 12.66 -2.00 -10.19
N LEU A 202 11.39 -1.90 -10.58
CA LEU A 202 10.76 -2.82 -11.54
C LEU A 202 10.71 -2.25 -12.96
N PHE A 203 10.78 -0.92 -13.06
CA PHE A 203 10.61 -0.18 -14.29
C PHE A 203 11.75 0.81 -14.49
N GLY A 204 12.21 0.95 -15.72
CA GLY A 204 13.11 2.00 -16.12
C GLY A 204 12.41 3.34 -16.36
N PRO A 205 13.17 4.39 -16.77
CA PRO A 205 12.67 5.76 -16.89
C PRO A 205 11.48 5.95 -17.84
N ASN A 206 11.32 5.06 -18.81
CA ASN A 206 10.23 5.10 -19.78
C ASN A 206 9.17 4.03 -19.53
N GLY A 207 9.20 3.37 -18.37
CA GLY A 207 8.28 2.30 -18.01
C GLY A 207 8.64 0.91 -18.57
N GLU A 208 9.82 0.78 -19.18
CA GLU A 208 10.37 -0.50 -19.62
C GLU A 208 10.74 -1.40 -18.43
N ASN A 209 10.75 -2.69 -18.64
CA ASN A 209 11.16 -3.67 -17.63
C ASN A 209 12.68 -3.58 -17.38
N VAL A 210 13.08 -3.59 -16.13
CA VAL A 210 14.48 -3.67 -15.70
C VAL A 210 14.72 -4.93 -14.89
#